data_4a82dde811fabdba8ded02e9f4bcc0a6
#
_entry.id   4a82dde811fabdba8ded02e9f4bcc0a6
#
_cell.length_a   1.000
_cell.length_b   1.000
_cell.length_c   1.000
_cell.angle_alpha   90.00
_cell.angle_beta   90.00
_cell.angle_gamma   90.00
#
_symmetry.space_group_name_H-M   'P 1'
#
loop_
_entity.id
_entity.type
_entity.pdbx_description
1 polymer ?
#
loop_
_entity_poly.entity_id
_entity_poly.type
_entity_poly.pdbx_seq_one_letter_code
_entity_poly.pdbx_strand_id
1 'polypeptide(L)'
;MAKDGTNRGGRRPGAGRKKKAVTEKIESGQDVSLISLPEPIDLTAEDVPPVKEYLKASQKCGIELSAEQVFEDTWKWLAKRGCEKLVGQQLLEQYSMSVARYIQCETAISDYGFLAKHPTTGAPMQSPYVAMSQNYMKQANQLWFQIFQVVKENCTESWSGPTPQENVMELLLRKKG
;
A
#
# COMPACT_ATOMS: atom_id res chain seq x y z
N MET A 1 -47.39 10.53 5.07
CA MET A 1 -46.40 11.56 5.50
C MET A 1 -46.13 11.35 6.96
N ALA A 2 -44.88 11.10 7.34
CA ALA A 2 -44.50 10.96 8.75
C ALA A 2 -44.64 12.30 9.44
N LYS A 3 -45.46 12.37 10.49
CA LYS A 3 -45.82 13.56 11.25
C LYS A 3 -44.74 14.06 12.19
N ASP A 4 -43.58 13.40 12.22
CA ASP A 4 -42.50 13.65 13.20
C ASP A 4 -41.33 14.46 12.66
N GLY A 5 -41.43 15.04 11.45
CA GLY A 5 -40.38 15.86 10.84
C GLY A 5 -39.02 15.17 10.64
N THR A 6 -38.94 13.88 10.95
CA THR A 6 -37.70 13.13 10.74
C THR A 6 -37.62 12.67 9.28
N ASN A 7 -36.72 13.28 8.53
CA ASN A 7 -36.36 12.90 7.16
C ASN A 7 -35.64 11.53 7.19
N ARG A 8 -36.38 10.47 7.54
CA ARG A 8 -35.86 9.10 7.57
C ARG A 8 -35.69 8.62 6.14
N GLY A 9 -34.51 8.76 5.58
CA GLY A 9 -34.19 8.25 4.24
C GLY A 9 -33.36 9.19 3.38
N GLY A 10 -32.81 10.27 3.94
CA GLY A 10 -31.89 11.15 3.23
C GLY A 10 -30.67 10.37 2.71
N ARG A 11 -30.22 10.76 1.53
CA ARG A 11 -29.01 10.24 0.86
C ARG A 11 -27.81 10.31 1.82
N ARG A 12 -27.38 9.15 2.33
CA ARG A 12 -26.19 9.09 3.17
C ARG A 12 -24.94 9.16 2.28
N PRO A 13 -23.90 9.96 2.62
CA PRO A 13 -22.62 9.90 1.94
C PRO A 13 -22.11 8.44 1.96
N GLY A 14 -21.84 7.88 0.80
CA GLY A 14 -21.40 6.48 0.68
C GLY A 14 -22.51 5.43 0.52
N ALA A 15 -23.80 5.78 0.55
CA ALA A 15 -24.93 4.86 0.35
C ALA A 15 -25.24 4.62 -1.14
N GLY A 16 -24.25 4.56 -1.99
CA GLY A 16 -24.40 4.24 -3.40
C GLY A 16 -23.82 2.86 -3.75
N ARG A 17 -24.23 2.30 -4.88
CA ARG A 17 -23.58 1.12 -5.47
C ARG A 17 -22.09 1.45 -5.65
N LYS A 18 -21.21 0.57 -5.16
CA LYS A 18 -19.75 0.72 -5.36
C LYS A 18 -19.45 0.90 -6.84
N LYS A 19 -18.54 1.79 -7.17
CA LYS A 19 -18.10 1.99 -8.56
C LYS A 19 -17.55 0.67 -9.10
N LYS A 20 -18.01 0.27 -10.27
CA LYS A 20 -17.49 -0.90 -10.97
C LYS A 20 -16.07 -0.60 -11.47
N ALA A 21 -15.23 -1.63 -11.56
CA ALA A 21 -13.95 -1.53 -12.24
C ALA A 21 -14.16 -1.13 -13.72
N VAL A 22 -13.15 -0.50 -14.31
CA VAL A 22 -13.21 -0.10 -15.72
C VAL A 22 -13.39 -1.32 -16.62
N THR A 23 -12.70 -2.42 -16.32
CA THR A 23 -12.85 -3.71 -17.01
C THR A 23 -14.27 -4.23 -16.98
N GLU A 24 -14.93 -4.24 -15.80
CA GLU A 24 -16.32 -4.66 -15.66
C GLU A 24 -17.31 -3.76 -16.41
N LYS A 25 -16.99 -2.48 -16.59
CA LYS A 25 -17.81 -1.54 -17.36
C LYS A 25 -17.69 -1.83 -18.86
N ILE A 26 -16.46 -2.05 -19.34
CA ILE A 26 -16.17 -2.40 -20.74
C ILE A 26 -16.87 -3.71 -21.10
N GLU A 27 -16.70 -4.75 -20.29
CA GLU A 27 -17.36 -6.05 -20.49
C GLU A 27 -18.90 -5.96 -20.47
N SER A 28 -19.45 -5.03 -19.69
CA SER A 28 -20.92 -4.78 -19.65
C SER A 28 -21.40 -3.83 -20.74
N GLY A 29 -20.55 -3.44 -21.70
CA GLY A 29 -20.90 -2.56 -22.83
C GLY A 29 -21.29 -1.13 -22.41
N GLN A 30 -20.83 -0.67 -21.23
CA GLN A 30 -21.07 0.69 -20.79
C GLN A 30 -20.00 1.62 -21.37
N ASP A 31 -20.42 2.77 -21.89
CA ASP A 31 -19.49 3.82 -22.29
C ASP A 31 -18.63 4.25 -21.10
N VAL A 32 -17.33 4.00 -21.22
CA VAL A 32 -16.36 4.47 -20.28
C VAL A 32 -15.71 5.71 -20.86
N SER A 33 -15.93 6.86 -20.25
CA SER A 33 -15.09 8.04 -20.54
C SER A 33 -13.69 7.72 -20.01
N LEU A 34 -12.88 7.13 -20.86
CA LEU A 34 -11.45 7.00 -20.61
C LEU A 34 -10.90 8.41 -20.53
N ILE A 35 -10.30 8.77 -19.42
CA ILE A 35 -9.45 9.94 -19.37
C ILE A 35 -8.36 9.62 -20.38
N SER A 36 -8.34 10.36 -21.51
CA SER A 36 -7.22 10.26 -22.44
C SER A 36 -5.98 10.67 -21.66
N LEU A 37 -5.22 9.67 -21.25
CA LEU A 37 -3.89 9.90 -20.70
C LEU A 37 -3.11 10.65 -21.79
N PRO A 38 -2.39 11.73 -21.46
CA PRO A 38 -1.44 12.31 -22.39
C PRO A 38 -0.57 11.17 -22.91
N GLU A 39 -0.29 11.17 -24.22
CA GLU A 39 0.51 10.14 -24.85
C GLU A 39 1.69 9.77 -23.95
N PRO A 40 1.92 8.47 -23.71
CA PRO A 40 3.03 8.07 -22.87
C PRO A 40 4.28 8.69 -23.48
N ILE A 41 4.85 9.65 -22.78
CA ILE A 41 6.25 10.03 -23.03
C ILE A 41 6.96 8.70 -22.88
N ASP A 42 7.75 8.29 -23.88
CA ASP A 42 8.58 7.08 -23.84
C ASP A 42 9.47 7.13 -22.58
N LEU A 43 8.87 6.75 -21.47
CA LEU A 43 9.57 6.47 -20.23
C LEU A 43 10.06 5.05 -20.41
N THR A 44 11.24 4.91 -20.99
CA THR A 44 12.05 3.71 -20.79
C THR A 44 12.04 3.42 -19.29
N ALA A 45 12.03 2.15 -18.92
CA ALA A 45 11.88 1.68 -17.53
C ALA A 45 12.96 2.21 -16.54
N GLU A 46 13.75 3.18 -16.94
CA GLU A 46 14.84 3.82 -16.23
C GLU A 46 14.44 5.09 -15.47
N ASP A 47 13.25 5.64 -15.72
CA ASP A 47 12.81 6.88 -15.06
C ASP A 47 12.01 6.62 -13.77
N VAL A 48 12.57 5.82 -12.88
CA VAL A 48 12.09 5.79 -11.48
C VAL A 48 12.41 7.16 -10.87
N PRO A 49 11.42 7.90 -10.36
CA PRO A 49 11.70 9.21 -9.77
C PRO A 49 12.68 9.08 -8.61
N PRO A 50 13.55 10.07 -8.40
CA PRO A 50 14.54 10.01 -7.35
C PRO A 50 13.85 9.87 -5.99
N VAL A 51 14.25 8.83 -5.28
CA VAL A 51 13.71 8.51 -3.96
C VAL A 51 14.30 9.47 -2.93
N LYS A 52 13.46 9.98 -2.03
CA LYS A 52 13.91 10.89 -0.97
C LYS A 52 14.87 10.18 0.00
N GLU A 53 15.81 10.93 0.54
CA GLU A 53 16.89 10.43 1.41
C GLU A 53 16.39 9.64 2.62
N TYR A 54 15.23 9.99 3.19
CA TYR A 54 14.70 9.29 4.35
C TYR A 54 14.28 7.83 4.06
N LEU A 55 14.02 7.49 2.79
CA LEU A 55 13.76 6.11 2.37
C LEU A 55 15.04 5.26 2.31
N LYS A 56 16.19 5.92 2.13
CA LYS A 56 17.54 5.33 2.09
C LYS A 56 18.23 5.30 3.45
N ALA A 57 17.56 5.79 4.50
CA ALA A 57 18.18 5.95 5.81
C ALA A 57 18.69 4.62 6.35
N SER A 58 19.98 4.57 6.68
CA SER A 58 20.57 3.44 7.40
C SER A 58 20.02 3.39 8.83
N GLN A 59 19.76 2.18 9.29
CA GLN A 59 19.27 1.96 10.64
C GLN A 59 20.42 1.99 11.65
N LYS A 60 20.12 2.20 12.93
CA LYS A 60 21.11 2.19 14.00
C LYS A 60 21.93 0.88 14.06
N CYS A 61 21.34 -0.22 13.62
CA CYS A 61 22.00 -1.55 13.54
C CYS A 61 22.88 -1.72 12.27
N GLY A 62 22.96 -0.70 11.40
CA GLY A 62 23.72 -0.76 10.14
C GLY A 62 23.01 -1.49 8.99
N ILE A 63 21.82 -2.06 9.23
CA ILE A 63 21.03 -2.72 8.19
C ILE A 63 20.28 -1.65 7.39
N GLU A 64 20.29 -1.75 6.08
CA GLU A 64 19.53 -0.86 5.22
C GLU A 64 18.02 -1.06 5.38
N LEU A 65 17.29 0.05 5.35
CA LEU A 65 15.84 0.03 5.33
C LEU A 65 15.38 -0.32 3.91
N SER A 66 14.58 -1.38 3.76
CA SER A 66 14.11 -1.86 2.44
C SER A 66 13.07 -0.94 1.78
N ALA A 67 12.93 0.31 2.23
CA ALA A 67 11.89 1.21 1.74
C ALA A 67 12.12 1.65 0.29
N GLU A 68 13.37 1.87 -0.11
CA GLU A 68 13.72 2.20 -1.49
C GLU A 68 13.34 1.05 -2.44
N GLN A 69 13.70 -0.19 -2.09
CA GLN A 69 13.36 -1.35 -2.90
C GLN A 69 11.85 -1.52 -3.07
N VAL A 70 11.08 -1.37 -1.97
CA VAL A 70 9.61 -1.45 -2.03
C VAL A 70 9.02 -0.36 -2.92
N PHE A 71 9.60 0.86 -2.86
CA PHE A 71 9.19 1.96 -3.73
C PHE A 71 9.43 1.64 -5.20
N GLU A 72 10.64 1.21 -5.55
CA GLU A 72 10.99 0.86 -6.92
C GLU A 72 10.13 -0.27 -7.48
N ASP A 73 9.93 -1.34 -6.71
CA ASP A 73 9.13 -2.48 -7.13
C ASP A 73 7.66 -2.08 -7.37
N THR A 74 7.13 -1.21 -6.49
CA THR A 74 5.77 -0.70 -6.63
C THR A 74 5.66 0.25 -7.82
N TRP A 75 6.64 1.13 -8.03
CA TRP A 75 6.69 2.00 -9.19
C TRP A 75 6.75 1.22 -10.50
N LYS A 76 7.66 0.24 -10.61
CA LYS A 76 7.78 -0.64 -11.78
C LYS A 76 6.48 -1.40 -12.05
N TRP A 77 5.78 -1.83 -10.99
CA TRP A 77 4.50 -2.49 -11.10
C TRP A 77 3.40 -1.54 -11.64
N LEU A 78 3.39 -0.28 -11.22
CA LEU A 78 2.48 0.75 -11.73
C LEU A 78 2.82 1.14 -13.18
N ALA A 79 4.11 1.31 -13.49
CA ALA A 79 4.59 1.68 -14.83
C ALA A 79 4.18 0.66 -15.88
N LYS A 80 4.28 -0.64 -15.57
CA LYS A 80 3.79 -1.72 -16.46
C LYS A 80 2.30 -1.60 -16.80
N ARG A 81 1.53 -0.82 -16.04
CA ARG A 81 0.09 -0.62 -16.18
C ARG A 81 -0.27 0.80 -16.62
N GLY A 82 0.73 1.63 -16.89
CA GLY A 82 0.54 3.04 -17.24
C GLY A 82 -0.14 3.89 -16.17
N CYS A 83 -0.06 3.45 -14.90
CA CYS A 83 -0.73 4.10 -13.78
C CYS A 83 0.23 4.87 -12.86
N GLU A 84 1.53 4.91 -13.17
CA GLU A 84 2.56 5.55 -12.33
C GLU A 84 2.33 7.05 -12.11
N LYS A 85 1.78 7.74 -13.12
CA LYS A 85 1.49 9.18 -13.06
C LYS A 85 0.18 9.51 -12.32
N LEU A 86 -0.69 8.51 -12.14
CA LEU A 86 -1.98 8.67 -11.48
C LEU A 86 -1.87 8.54 -9.96
N VAL A 87 -0.80 7.91 -9.49
CA VAL A 87 -0.54 7.72 -8.07
C VAL A 87 0.48 8.78 -7.61
N GLY A 88 0.10 9.58 -6.62
CA GLY A 88 1.01 10.59 -6.08
C GLY A 88 2.26 9.96 -5.47
N GLN A 89 3.45 10.50 -5.80
CA GLN A 89 4.73 10.01 -5.28
C GLN A 89 4.74 9.90 -3.75
N GLN A 90 4.17 10.89 -3.04
CA GLN A 90 4.08 10.89 -1.58
C GLN A 90 3.32 9.69 -1.04
N LEU A 91 2.27 9.24 -1.73
CA LEU A 91 1.49 8.07 -1.33
C LEU A 91 2.33 6.80 -1.42
N LEU A 92 3.13 6.67 -2.49
CA LEU A 92 4.06 5.56 -2.68
C LEU A 92 5.18 5.57 -1.62
N GLU A 93 5.73 6.74 -1.32
CA GLU A 93 6.76 6.90 -0.28
C GLU A 93 6.22 6.47 1.10
N GLN A 94 5.01 6.88 1.46
CA GLN A 94 4.35 6.49 2.71
C GLN A 94 4.07 4.99 2.77
N TYR A 95 3.61 4.41 1.67
CA TYR A 95 3.40 2.97 1.55
C TYR A 95 4.71 2.21 1.76
N SER A 96 5.75 2.59 1.02
CA SER A 96 7.06 1.93 1.08
C SER A 96 7.69 2.01 2.47
N MET A 97 7.59 3.16 3.13
CA MET A 97 8.05 3.33 4.51
C MET A 97 7.26 2.44 5.48
N SER A 98 5.93 2.39 5.34
CA SER A 98 5.08 1.57 6.22
C SER A 98 5.39 0.08 6.09
N VAL A 99 5.60 -0.41 4.86
CA VAL A 99 6.01 -1.80 4.59
C VAL A 99 7.39 -2.08 5.17
N ALA A 100 8.37 -1.19 4.93
CA ALA A 100 9.74 -1.37 5.44
C ALA A 100 9.78 -1.42 6.98
N ARG A 101 9.01 -0.56 7.65
CA ARG A 101 8.88 -0.56 9.12
C ARG A 101 8.15 -1.79 9.64
N TYR A 102 7.14 -2.27 8.93
CA TYR A 102 6.51 -3.55 9.23
C TYR A 102 7.52 -4.69 9.20
N ILE A 103 8.30 -4.82 8.13
CA ILE A 103 9.35 -5.84 7.99
C ILE A 103 10.38 -5.73 9.13
N GLN A 104 10.79 -4.51 9.48
CA GLN A 104 11.71 -4.28 10.60
C GLN A 104 11.14 -4.76 11.94
N CYS A 105 9.86 -4.48 12.20
CA CYS A 105 9.21 -4.93 13.43
C CYS A 105 9.10 -6.46 13.49
N GLU A 106 8.75 -7.11 12.38
CA GLU A 106 8.69 -8.58 12.31
C GLU A 106 10.06 -9.23 12.51
N THR A 107 11.13 -8.61 11.97
CA THR A 107 12.50 -9.05 12.24
C THR A 107 12.81 -8.94 13.73
N ALA A 108 12.50 -7.79 14.35
CA ALA A 108 12.73 -7.59 15.79
C ALA A 108 11.90 -8.56 16.66
N ILE A 109 10.66 -8.88 16.28
CA ILE A 109 9.85 -9.88 16.96
C ILE A 109 10.49 -11.28 16.84
N SER A 110 11.06 -11.60 15.69
CA SER A 110 11.76 -12.88 15.47
C SER A 110 13.04 -12.98 16.32
N ASP A 111 13.76 -11.88 16.49
CA ASP A 111 15.02 -11.83 17.24
C ASP A 111 14.79 -11.76 18.76
N TYR A 112 13.83 -10.97 19.21
CA TYR A 112 13.61 -10.69 20.64
C TYR A 112 12.39 -11.40 21.23
N GLY A 113 11.51 -11.99 20.40
CA GLY A 113 10.31 -12.70 20.82
C GLY A 113 9.08 -11.82 21.03
N PHE A 114 7.93 -12.49 21.18
CA PHE A 114 6.62 -11.85 21.41
C PHE A 114 6.46 -11.28 22.82
N LEU A 115 7.18 -11.83 23.78
CA LEU A 115 7.09 -11.46 25.19
C LEU A 115 8.34 -10.71 25.61
N ALA A 116 8.13 -9.62 26.30
CA ALA A 116 9.14 -8.83 26.99
C ALA A 116 8.92 -8.90 28.51
N LYS A 117 9.92 -8.56 29.30
CA LYS A 117 9.78 -8.38 30.75
C LYS A 117 9.46 -6.93 31.04
N HIS A 118 8.46 -6.71 31.89
CA HIS A 118 8.16 -5.36 32.38
C HIS A 118 9.36 -4.83 33.20
N PRO A 119 9.85 -3.63 32.93
CA PRO A 119 11.09 -3.11 33.49
C PRO A 119 11.06 -2.98 35.02
N THR A 120 9.88 -2.75 35.60
CA THR A 120 9.75 -2.55 37.06
C THR A 120 9.28 -3.83 37.77
N THR A 121 8.32 -4.55 37.22
CA THR A 121 7.70 -5.70 37.93
C THR A 121 8.30 -7.06 37.54
N GLY A 122 9.05 -7.10 36.42
CA GLY A 122 9.58 -8.35 35.87
C GLY A 122 8.51 -9.28 35.26
N ALA A 123 7.23 -8.90 35.34
CA ALA A 123 6.13 -9.69 34.79
C ALA A 123 6.21 -9.78 33.26
N PRO A 124 5.79 -10.91 32.66
CA PRO A 124 5.75 -11.01 31.21
C PRO A 124 4.72 -10.02 30.63
N MET A 125 5.12 -9.28 29.61
CA MET A 125 4.27 -8.34 28.87
C MET A 125 4.45 -8.56 27.37
N GLN A 126 3.51 -8.09 26.58
CA GLN A 126 3.64 -8.10 25.14
C GLN A 126 4.81 -7.21 24.71
N SER A 127 5.62 -7.70 23.78
CA SER A 127 6.70 -6.91 23.20
C SER A 127 6.13 -5.65 22.49
N PRO A 128 6.72 -4.46 22.68
CA PRO A 128 6.29 -3.23 22.00
C PRO A 128 6.29 -3.36 20.47
N TYR A 129 7.18 -4.19 19.94
CA TYR A 129 7.29 -4.43 18.49
C TYR A 129 6.02 -5.04 17.89
N VAL A 130 5.26 -5.83 18.66
CA VAL A 130 4.01 -6.45 18.17
C VAL A 130 2.94 -5.39 17.89
N ALA A 131 2.75 -4.42 18.78
CA ALA A 131 1.81 -3.33 18.56
C ALA A 131 2.25 -2.42 17.40
N MET A 132 3.55 -2.15 17.29
CA MET A 132 4.12 -1.36 16.18
C MET A 132 3.93 -2.07 14.84
N SER A 133 4.23 -3.36 14.77
CA SER A 133 4.02 -4.19 13.57
C SER A 133 2.57 -4.13 13.10
N GLN A 134 1.61 -4.36 13.99
CA GLN A 134 0.18 -4.31 13.66
C GLN A 134 -0.24 -2.92 13.13
N ASN A 135 0.30 -1.84 13.70
CA ASN A 135 -0.02 -0.48 13.25
C ASN A 135 0.55 -0.22 11.85
N TYR A 136 1.81 -0.57 11.60
CA TYR A 136 2.42 -0.39 10.27
C TYR A 136 1.75 -1.26 9.22
N MET A 137 1.36 -2.50 9.55
CA MET A 137 0.61 -3.37 8.65
C MET A 137 -0.75 -2.78 8.28
N LYS A 138 -1.50 -2.26 9.25
CA LYS A 138 -2.77 -1.57 8.98
C LYS A 138 -2.58 -0.36 8.09
N GLN A 139 -1.57 0.46 8.36
CA GLN A 139 -1.24 1.63 7.56
C GLN A 139 -0.85 1.24 6.13
N ALA A 140 0.02 0.25 5.98
CA ALA A 140 0.41 -0.26 4.67
C ALA A 140 -0.80 -0.76 3.86
N ASN A 141 -1.69 -1.53 4.49
CA ASN A 141 -2.91 -2.03 3.84
C ASN A 141 -3.86 -0.89 3.42
N GLN A 142 -4.01 0.15 4.23
CA GLN A 142 -4.83 1.32 3.89
C GLN A 142 -4.26 2.10 2.70
N LEU A 143 -2.94 2.33 2.69
CA LEU A 143 -2.26 3.02 1.60
C LEU A 143 -2.27 2.19 0.32
N TRP A 144 -2.04 0.89 0.44
CA TRP A 144 -2.15 -0.03 -0.69
C TRP A 144 -3.56 -0.04 -1.29
N PHE A 145 -4.59 -0.05 -0.46
CA PHE A 145 -5.97 0.01 -0.94
C PHE A 145 -6.23 1.27 -1.78
N GLN A 146 -5.68 2.42 -1.38
CA GLN A 146 -5.79 3.67 -2.15
C GLN A 146 -5.06 3.56 -3.50
N ILE A 147 -3.82 3.06 -3.50
CA ILE A 147 -3.03 2.82 -4.72
C ILE A 147 -3.79 1.86 -5.65
N PHE A 148 -4.23 0.74 -5.10
CA PHE A 148 -4.93 -0.29 -5.85
C PHE A 148 -6.25 0.21 -6.44
N GLN A 149 -6.96 1.09 -5.74
CA GLN A 149 -8.21 1.67 -6.21
C GLN A 149 -7.98 2.56 -7.45
N VAL A 150 -6.91 3.37 -7.46
CA VAL A 150 -6.52 4.15 -8.63
C VAL A 150 -6.25 3.25 -9.83
N VAL A 151 -5.50 2.17 -9.63
CA VAL A 151 -5.20 1.22 -10.70
C VAL A 151 -6.47 0.49 -11.17
N LYS A 152 -7.32 0.05 -10.27
CA LYS A 152 -8.59 -0.61 -10.58
C LYS A 152 -9.55 0.28 -11.40
N GLU A 153 -9.55 1.58 -11.15
CA GLU A 153 -10.41 2.54 -11.84
C GLU A 153 -9.87 2.95 -13.22
N ASN A 154 -8.57 2.82 -13.46
CA ASN A 154 -7.91 3.37 -14.65
C ASN A 154 -7.21 2.32 -15.53
N CYS A 155 -6.86 1.15 -14.99
CA CYS A 155 -6.24 0.10 -15.78
C CYS A 155 -7.29 -0.72 -16.53
N THR A 156 -7.08 -0.88 -17.84
CA THR A 156 -7.95 -1.66 -18.74
C THR A 156 -7.46 -3.10 -18.95
N GLU A 157 -6.23 -3.39 -18.52
CA GLU A 157 -5.65 -4.72 -18.70
C GLU A 157 -6.12 -5.70 -17.62
N SER A 158 -6.25 -6.96 -18.01
CA SER A 158 -6.56 -8.04 -17.09
C SER A 158 -5.37 -8.32 -16.16
N TRP A 159 -5.66 -8.54 -14.89
CA TRP A 159 -4.65 -8.79 -13.87
C TRP A 159 -4.08 -10.20 -14.00
N SER A 160 -2.86 -10.32 -14.44
CA SER A 160 -2.11 -11.56 -14.37
C SER A 160 -0.80 -11.30 -13.61
N GLY A 161 -0.61 -11.98 -12.49
CA GLY A 161 0.62 -11.91 -11.71
C GLY A 161 0.46 -11.33 -10.30
N PRO A 162 1.46 -11.55 -9.43
CA PRO A 162 1.43 -11.12 -8.05
C PRO A 162 1.48 -9.59 -7.94
N THR A 163 0.81 -9.06 -6.93
CA THR A 163 0.87 -7.64 -6.56
C THR A 163 2.09 -7.38 -5.67
N PRO A 164 2.60 -6.13 -5.61
CA PRO A 164 3.68 -5.77 -4.69
C PRO A 164 3.38 -6.11 -3.23
N GLN A 165 2.11 -6.05 -2.81
CA GLN A 165 1.71 -6.42 -1.45
C GLN A 165 1.87 -7.92 -1.20
N GLU A 166 1.59 -8.77 -2.18
CA GLU A 166 1.81 -10.22 -2.07
C GLU A 166 3.30 -10.56 -1.98
N ASN A 167 4.14 -9.78 -2.63
CA ASN A 167 5.60 -9.93 -2.57
C ASN A 167 6.20 -9.54 -1.21
N VAL A 168 5.49 -8.79 -0.37
CA VAL A 168 5.98 -8.43 0.99
C VAL A 168 6.29 -9.67 1.82
N MET A 169 5.47 -10.71 1.73
CA MET A 169 5.74 -11.98 2.41
C MET A 169 7.01 -12.67 1.88
N GLU A 170 7.25 -12.56 0.58
CA GLU A 170 8.48 -13.08 -0.04
C GLU A 170 9.73 -12.32 0.44
N LEU A 171 9.63 -11.00 0.59
CA LEU A 171 10.71 -10.18 1.16
C LEU A 171 11.04 -10.56 2.62
N LEU A 172 10.01 -10.89 3.41
CA LEU A 172 10.22 -11.39 4.78
C LEU A 172 10.93 -12.74 4.80
N LEU A 173 10.63 -13.61 3.86
CA LEU A 173 11.25 -14.94 3.76
C LEU A 173 12.70 -14.87 3.27
N ARG A 174 13.01 -13.99 2.33
CA ARG A 174 14.37 -13.80 1.80
C ARG A 174 15.38 -13.30 2.83
N LYS A 175 14.93 -12.53 3.84
CA LYS A 175 15.81 -12.04 4.91
C LYS A 175 16.22 -13.10 5.94
N LYS A 176 15.65 -14.31 5.87
CA LYS A 176 15.96 -15.41 6.80
C LYS A 176 16.98 -16.42 6.23
N GLY A 177 17.48 -16.24 5.02
CA GLY A 177 18.56 -17.00 4.42
C GLY A 177 19.87 -16.21 4.41
#